data_2c8b3d9344d40dd6a3fb6783240f78cb
#
_entry.id   2c8b3d9344d40dd6a3fb6783240f78cb
#
_cell.length_a   1.000
_cell.length_b   1.000
_cell.length_c   1.000
_cell.angle_alpha   90.00
_cell.angle_beta   90.00
_cell.angle_gamma   90.00
#
_symmetry.space_group_name_H-M   'P 1'
#
loop_
_entity.id
_entity.type
_entity.pdbx_description
1 polymer ?
#
loop_
_entity_poly.entity_id
_entity_poly.type
_entity_poly.pdbx_seq_one_letter_code
_entity_poly.pdbx_strand_id
1 'polypeptide(L)'
;RFRKGFAEKIGGWAKYVLATYLGTARKLHDWVTDSGNKYVGIGTNLKLYISLGDGYYDITPTRTTLTLATDKITAVSGTAVVTIETATSHGAVAGDYVTIAGATATAGIGTGALNTEHRIVALGDPSDLLPGTKFRVVCSTAATSSASGGGSSVTAAFEINTGLNAYVSASGYGANPWGFDGWGDAAGIGQSNQLRLWSIVNFGDDMLANVRQGNIYYWDESAGTGTAAVALSDITRRTVTLTSNPVTTTSGGTIITIIDKGGHGATAGDTVTISGVSGAIGGISAARLNVEMTVASVTNKATFTA
;
A
#
# COMPACT_ATOMS: atom_id res chain seq x y z
N ARG A 1 -17.04 13.16 36.31
CA ARG A 1 -17.61 11.97 36.99
C ARG A 1 -18.00 12.32 38.42
N PHE A 2 -18.91 11.59 38.98
CA PHE A 2 -19.20 11.67 40.41
C PHE A 2 -18.46 10.57 41.16
N ARG A 3 -17.73 10.95 42.20
CA ARG A 3 -17.05 10.02 43.10
C ARG A 3 -17.36 10.38 44.53
N LYS A 4 -17.81 9.40 45.30
CA LYS A 4 -18.24 9.59 46.69
C LYS A 4 -19.26 10.74 46.87
N GLY A 5 -20.16 10.93 45.90
CA GLY A 5 -21.18 11.98 45.94
C GLY A 5 -20.73 13.38 45.48
N PHE A 6 -19.47 13.59 45.17
CA PHE A 6 -18.94 14.87 44.71
C PHE A 6 -18.64 14.85 43.20
N ALA A 7 -18.92 15.98 42.51
CA ALA A 7 -18.51 16.19 41.15
C ALA A 7 -16.97 16.34 41.06
N GLU A 8 -16.33 15.46 40.33
CA GLU A 8 -14.88 15.43 40.16
C GLU A 8 -14.54 15.65 38.68
N LYS A 9 -13.59 16.52 38.38
CA LYS A 9 -13.11 16.68 37.02
C LYS A 9 -12.51 15.36 36.56
N ILE A 10 -12.87 14.93 35.35
CA ILE A 10 -12.16 13.85 34.67
C ILE A 10 -10.82 14.44 34.27
N GLY A 11 -9.73 13.74 34.57
CA GLY A 11 -8.38 14.14 34.12
C GLY A 11 -8.34 14.34 32.61
N GLY A 12 -7.43 15.19 32.12
CA GLY A 12 -7.24 15.42 30.69
C GLY A 12 -6.78 14.16 29.95
N TRP A 13 -6.93 14.18 28.64
CA TRP A 13 -6.40 13.16 27.76
C TRP A 13 -4.89 13.31 27.65
N ALA A 14 -4.16 12.23 27.81
CA ALA A 14 -2.73 12.14 27.51
C ALA A 14 -2.55 11.37 26.19
N LYS A 15 -1.53 11.73 25.40
CA LYS A 15 -1.18 10.95 24.23
C LYS A 15 -0.70 9.56 24.70
N TYR A 16 -1.29 8.51 24.13
CA TYR A 16 -0.85 7.13 24.35
C TYR A 16 0.48 6.87 23.63
N VAL A 17 0.62 7.38 22.42
CA VAL A 17 1.80 7.26 21.56
C VAL A 17 2.30 8.65 21.22
N LEU A 18 3.62 8.89 21.29
CA LEU A 18 4.24 10.17 20.91
C LEU A 18 4.34 10.33 19.40
N ALA A 19 4.43 9.23 18.66
CA ALA A 19 4.42 9.22 17.21
C ALA A 19 3.12 9.84 16.65
N THR A 20 3.21 10.34 15.43
CA THR A 20 2.08 10.91 14.70
C THR A 20 1.93 10.22 13.35
N TYR A 21 0.71 10.16 12.85
CA TYR A 21 0.40 9.71 11.50
C TYR A 21 -0.19 10.84 10.66
N LEU A 22 -0.14 10.71 9.34
CA LEU A 22 -0.65 11.73 8.42
C LEU A 22 -2.14 11.54 8.17
N GLY A 23 -2.85 12.66 8.09
CA GLY A 23 -4.27 12.69 7.76
C GLY A 23 -5.19 12.58 8.97
N THR A 24 -6.49 12.54 8.69
CA THR A 24 -7.56 12.41 9.69
C THR A 24 -8.05 10.97 9.69
N ALA A 25 -7.96 10.31 10.84
CA ALA A 25 -8.47 8.95 10.99
C ALA A 25 -9.98 8.88 10.70
N ARG A 26 -10.37 7.97 9.82
CA ARG A 26 -11.76 7.74 9.41
C ARG A 26 -12.28 6.39 9.84
N LYS A 27 -11.37 5.43 10.06
CA LYS A 27 -11.67 4.11 10.56
C LYS A 27 -10.54 3.64 11.45
N LEU A 28 -10.92 3.01 12.55
CA LEU A 28 -10.05 2.24 13.42
C LEU A 28 -10.62 0.83 13.51
N HIS A 29 -9.74 -0.16 13.51
CA HIS A 29 -10.09 -1.55 13.75
C HIS A 29 -8.97 -2.21 14.54
N ASP A 30 -9.31 -2.80 15.67
CA ASP A 30 -8.35 -3.48 16.55
C ASP A 30 -8.57 -4.99 16.51
N TRP A 31 -7.49 -5.74 16.59
CA TRP A 31 -7.51 -7.19 16.72
C TRP A 31 -6.28 -7.72 17.46
N VAL A 32 -6.33 -8.97 17.83
CA VAL A 32 -5.24 -9.69 18.46
C VAL A 32 -4.94 -10.91 17.62
N THR A 33 -3.67 -11.13 17.31
CA THR A 33 -3.20 -12.31 16.55
C THR A 33 -3.14 -13.55 17.45
N ASP A 34 -3.03 -14.71 16.83
CA ASP A 34 -2.81 -15.98 17.53
C ASP A 34 -1.51 -15.96 18.36
N SER A 35 -0.52 -15.18 17.94
CA SER A 35 0.74 -14.93 18.67
C SER A 35 0.62 -13.94 19.84
N GLY A 36 -0.55 -13.31 20.01
CA GLY A 36 -0.83 -12.35 21.09
C GLY A 36 -0.44 -10.90 20.77
N ASN A 37 0.00 -10.57 19.55
CA ASN A 37 0.26 -9.21 19.12
C ASN A 37 -1.06 -8.44 19.00
N LYS A 38 -1.05 -7.20 19.48
CA LYS A 38 -2.23 -6.32 19.43
C LYS A 38 -2.03 -5.28 18.36
N TYR A 39 -2.83 -5.34 17.33
CA TYR A 39 -2.80 -4.41 16.22
C TYR A 39 -3.99 -3.47 16.20
N VAL A 40 -3.78 -2.28 15.65
CA VAL A 40 -4.86 -1.35 15.30
C VAL A 40 -4.63 -0.87 13.88
N GLY A 41 -5.54 -1.24 12.97
CA GLY A 41 -5.58 -0.70 11.62
C GLY A 41 -6.20 0.70 11.63
N ILE A 42 -5.54 1.67 10.99
CA ILE A 42 -5.94 3.08 10.96
C ILE A 42 -6.04 3.54 9.52
N GLY A 43 -7.25 3.72 9.03
CA GLY A 43 -7.51 4.30 7.71
C GLY A 43 -7.71 5.82 7.81
N THR A 44 -6.84 6.60 7.16
CA THR A 44 -6.94 8.06 7.08
C THR A 44 -7.37 8.52 5.69
N ASN A 45 -7.62 9.81 5.53
CA ASN A 45 -7.88 10.37 4.20
C ASN A 45 -6.63 10.38 3.31
N LEU A 46 -5.42 10.25 3.87
CA LEU A 46 -4.16 10.28 3.13
C LEU A 46 -3.51 8.89 3.03
N LYS A 47 -3.50 8.12 4.11
CA LYS A 47 -2.68 6.94 4.29
C LYS A 47 -3.43 5.81 5.00
N LEU A 48 -2.85 4.61 4.95
CA LEU A 48 -3.25 3.44 5.72
C LEU A 48 -2.11 3.04 6.67
N TYR A 49 -2.42 2.88 7.96
CA TYR A 49 -1.42 2.56 8.99
C TYR A 49 -1.82 1.33 9.78
N ILE A 50 -0.79 0.67 10.30
CA ILE A 50 -0.89 -0.29 11.41
C ILE A 50 -0.23 0.33 12.63
N SER A 51 -0.87 0.26 13.77
CA SER A 51 -0.26 0.54 15.06
C SER A 51 0.05 -0.78 15.77
N LEU A 52 1.29 -0.90 16.23
CA LEU A 52 1.78 -2.00 17.07
C LEU A 52 2.65 -1.40 18.16
N GLY A 53 2.32 -1.66 19.43
CA GLY A 53 3.02 -1.05 20.56
C GLY A 53 2.97 0.48 20.50
N ASP A 54 4.15 1.12 20.53
CA ASP A 54 4.30 2.57 20.56
C ASP A 54 4.50 3.19 19.17
N GLY A 55 4.24 2.44 18.07
CA GLY A 55 4.52 2.88 16.71
C GLY A 55 3.29 2.96 15.82
N TYR A 56 3.38 3.82 14.81
CA TYR A 56 2.52 3.81 13.63
C TYR A 56 3.38 3.48 12.42
N TYR A 57 2.99 2.44 11.69
CA TYR A 57 3.70 1.93 10.52
C TYR A 57 2.86 2.18 9.29
N ASP A 58 3.44 2.85 8.31
CA ASP A 58 2.78 3.13 7.05
C ASP A 58 2.76 1.86 6.19
N ILE A 59 1.57 1.37 5.90
CA ILE A 59 1.32 0.22 5.05
C ILE A 59 0.49 0.61 3.83
N THR A 60 0.50 1.89 3.47
CA THR A 60 -0.27 2.40 2.33
C THR A 60 0.06 1.66 1.05
N PRO A 61 -0.93 1.11 0.34
CA PRO A 61 -0.68 0.33 -0.88
C PRO A 61 -0.07 1.17 -1.99
N THR A 62 0.89 0.58 -2.70
CA THR A 62 1.41 1.13 -3.95
C THR A 62 0.46 0.77 -5.09
N ARG A 63 -0.01 1.76 -5.84
CA ARG A 63 -0.91 1.59 -6.97
C ARG A 63 -0.17 1.18 -8.24
N THR A 64 0.97 1.80 -8.47
CA THR A 64 1.83 1.53 -9.63
C THR A 64 3.26 2.00 -9.38
N THR A 65 4.20 1.29 -9.97
CA THR A 65 5.62 1.70 -9.99
C THR A 65 6.04 1.92 -11.43
N LEU A 66 6.52 3.11 -11.73
CA LEU A 66 7.01 3.47 -13.07
C LEU A 66 8.52 3.67 -13.03
N THR A 67 9.20 3.18 -14.06
CA THR A 67 10.62 3.48 -14.28
C THR A 67 10.73 4.77 -15.08
N LEU A 68 11.57 5.69 -14.66
CA LEU A 68 11.87 6.90 -15.39
C LEU A 68 12.87 6.60 -16.52
N ALA A 69 12.77 7.33 -17.62
CA ALA A 69 13.86 7.36 -18.59
C ALA A 69 15.07 8.08 -18.00
N THR A 70 16.23 7.96 -18.64
CA THR A 70 17.50 8.52 -18.17
C THR A 70 17.39 10.03 -17.97
N ASP A 71 17.85 10.50 -16.80
CA ASP A 71 18.00 11.91 -16.46
C ASP A 71 16.70 12.76 -16.53
N LYS A 72 15.59 12.17 -16.06
CA LYS A 72 14.25 12.79 -16.07
C LYS A 72 13.88 13.52 -14.77
N ILE A 73 14.83 13.79 -13.91
CA ILE A 73 14.67 14.67 -12.74
C ILE A 73 15.28 16.03 -13.07
N THR A 74 14.45 17.05 -13.15
CA THR A 74 14.90 18.43 -13.48
C THR A 74 14.77 19.32 -12.25
N ALA A 75 15.86 20.03 -11.93
CA ALA A 75 15.92 20.99 -10.84
C ALA A 75 16.33 22.37 -11.35
N VAL A 76 15.86 23.41 -10.67
CA VAL A 76 16.19 24.81 -10.96
C VAL A 76 16.95 25.39 -9.79
N SER A 77 18.07 26.06 -10.06
CA SER A 77 18.93 26.69 -9.04
C SER A 77 18.14 27.57 -8.07
N GLY A 78 18.43 27.40 -6.79
CA GLY A 78 17.81 28.18 -5.71
C GLY A 78 16.42 27.66 -5.27
N THR A 79 15.89 26.61 -5.91
CA THR A 79 14.59 26.00 -5.52
C THR A 79 14.76 24.58 -4.99
N ALA A 80 13.90 24.20 -4.05
CA ALA A 80 13.79 22.83 -3.59
C ALA A 80 12.75 22.02 -4.40
N VAL A 81 12.06 22.66 -5.34
CA VAL A 81 11.07 22.01 -6.20
C VAL A 81 11.79 21.32 -7.36
N VAL A 82 11.56 20.03 -7.53
CA VAL A 82 12.04 19.27 -8.67
C VAL A 82 10.86 18.80 -9.52
N THR A 83 11.04 18.81 -10.82
CA THR A 83 10.10 18.25 -11.80
C THR A 83 10.58 16.87 -12.20
N ILE A 84 9.72 15.90 -12.15
CA ILE A 84 10.00 14.50 -12.49
C ILE A 84 9.09 14.10 -13.64
N GLU A 85 9.66 13.46 -14.66
CA GLU A 85 8.95 13.01 -15.85
C GLU A 85 8.97 11.48 -15.95
N THR A 86 7.79 10.88 -16.05
CA THR A 86 7.59 9.44 -16.29
C THR A 86 7.39 9.17 -17.79
N ALA A 87 7.72 7.96 -18.23
CA ALA A 87 7.54 7.58 -19.64
C ALA A 87 6.07 7.44 -20.04
N THR A 88 5.21 7.13 -19.09
CA THR A 88 3.76 6.95 -19.29
C THR A 88 2.99 7.73 -18.24
N SER A 89 1.68 7.92 -18.47
CA SER A 89 0.83 8.60 -17.50
C SER A 89 0.87 7.91 -16.14
N HIS A 90 1.11 8.70 -15.09
CA HIS A 90 1.19 8.19 -13.71
C HIS A 90 -0.18 8.16 -13.01
N GLY A 91 -1.21 8.83 -13.52
CA GLY A 91 -2.55 8.88 -12.94
C GLY A 91 -2.64 9.45 -11.52
N ALA A 92 -1.59 10.12 -11.04
CA ALA A 92 -1.59 10.79 -9.74
C ALA A 92 -2.17 12.20 -9.86
N VAL A 93 -2.66 12.70 -8.73
CA VAL A 93 -3.16 14.08 -8.58
C VAL A 93 -2.30 14.84 -7.56
N ALA A 94 -2.40 16.16 -7.57
CA ALA A 94 -1.72 16.97 -6.56
C ALA A 94 -2.23 16.59 -5.16
N GLY A 95 -1.30 16.36 -4.25
CA GLY A 95 -1.59 15.87 -2.90
C GLY A 95 -1.31 14.40 -2.69
N ASP A 96 -1.17 13.59 -3.75
CA ASP A 96 -0.79 12.18 -3.67
C ASP A 96 0.66 12.01 -3.24
N TYR A 97 1.02 10.79 -2.85
CA TYR A 97 2.36 10.42 -2.41
C TYR A 97 3.04 9.51 -3.43
N VAL A 98 4.35 9.70 -3.55
CA VAL A 98 5.22 8.92 -4.44
C VAL A 98 6.57 8.69 -3.76
N THR A 99 7.06 7.47 -3.80
CA THR A 99 8.40 7.14 -3.33
C THR A 99 9.34 7.05 -4.52
N ILE A 100 10.39 7.86 -4.52
CA ILE A 100 11.45 7.82 -5.52
C ILE A 100 12.58 6.93 -4.99
N ALA A 101 13.12 6.09 -5.86
CA ALA A 101 14.27 5.24 -5.54
C ALA A 101 15.23 5.14 -6.74
N GLY A 102 16.50 4.87 -6.46
CA GLY A 102 17.52 4.69 -7.46
C GLY A 102 18.07 5.97 -8.11
N ALA A 103 17.62 7.16 -7.65
CA ALA A 103 18.11 8.43 -8.19
C ALA A 103 19.53 8.72 -7.70
N THR A 104 20.39 9.21 -8.61
CA THR A 104 21.68 9.80 -8.30
C THR A 104 21.55 11.28 -7.94
N ALA A 105 22.53 11.82 -7.22
CA ALA A 105 22.52 13.26 -6.87
C ALA A 105 22.41 14.12 -8.14
N THR A 106 21.54 15.12 -8.09
CA THR A 106 21.24 15.98 -9.25
C THR A 106 21.19 17.43 -8.82
N ALA A 107 21.88 18.30 -9.55
CA ALA A 107 21.89 19.75 -9.35
C ALA A 107 22.24 20.17 -7.91
N GLY A 108 23.07 19.40 -7.18
CA GLY A 108 23.43 19.64 -5.79
C GLY A 108 22.42 19.10 -4.76
N ILE A 109 21.31 18.51 -5.20
CA ILE A 109 20.39 17.76 -4.35
C ILE A 109 20.94 16.37 -4.14
N GLY A 110 21.18 15.96 -2.91
CA GLY A 110 21.75 14.66 -2.57
C GLY A 110 20.76 13.50 -2.74
N THR A 111 21.30 12.29 -2.86
CA THR A 111 20.50 11.05 -3.04
C THR A 111 19.48 10.84 -1.93
N GLY A 112 19.80 11.15 -0.68
CA GLY A 112 18.88 11.00 0.44
C GLY A 112 17.70 11.98 0.41
N ALA A 113 17.86 13.14 -0.24
CA ALA A 113 16.77 14.08 -0.43
C ALA A 113 15.87 13.74 -1.65
N LEU A 114 16.39 12.94 -2.59
CA LEU A 114 15.67 12.46 -3.77
C LEU A 114 15.00 11.11 -3.50
N ASN A 115 15.77 10.14 -2.95
CA ASN A 115 15.31 8.76 -2.75
C ASN A 115 14.53 8.62 -1.43
N THR A 116 13.37 9.20 -1.39
CA THR A 116 12.47 9.17 -0.25
C THR A 116 11.03 9.32 -0.74
N GLU A 117 10.09 9.22 0.19
CA GLU A 117 8.70 9.54 -0.07
C GLU A 117 8.52 11.07 -0.21
N HIS A 118 7.77 11.46 -1.22
CA HIS A 118 7.42 12.84 -1.50
C HIS A 118 5.92 13.02 -1.69
N ARG A 119 5.42 14.17 -1.26
CA ARG A 119 4.08 14.60 -1.63
C ARG A 119 4.13 15.37 -2.96
N ILE A 120 3.26 15.01 -3.89
CA ILE A 120 3.11 15.71 -5.16
C ILE A 120 2.47 17.07 -4.91
N VAL A 121 3.18 18.15 -5.23
CA VAL A 121 2.68 19.52 -5.02
C VAL A 121 1.97 20.10 -6.24
N ALA A 122 2.32 19.63 -7.43
CA ALA A 122 1.68 20.04 -8.68
C ALA A 122 1.90 18.99 -9.76
N LEU A 123 1.06 19.01 -10.79
CA LEU A 123 1.19 18.21 -12.00
C LEU A 123 1.74 19.07 -13.14
N GLY A 124 2.58 18.47 -13.96
CA GLY A 124 3.15 19.14 -15.14
C GLY A 124 4.10 20.29 -14.83
N ASP A 125 4.60 20.92 -15.87
CA ASP A 125 5.16 22.25 -15.86
C ASP A 125 4.02 23.24 -16.18
N PRO A 126 4.03 24.50 -15.69
CA PRO A 126 3.04 25.50 -16.05
C PRO A 126 2.86 25.71 -17.58
N SER A 127 3.88 25.35 -18.36
CA SER A 127 3.88 25.39 -19.83
C SER A 127 3.50 24.07 -20.50
N ASP A 128 3.19 23.02 -19.75
CA ASP A 128 3.01 21.67 -20.29
C ASP A 128 1.55 21.43 -20.71
N LEU A 129 1.35 21.05 -21.98
CA LEU A 129 0.03 20.71 -22.54
C LEU A 129 -0.44 19.31 -22.16
N LEU A 130 0.44 18.47 -21.55
CA LEU A 130 0.16 17.09 -21.17
C LEU A 130 0.61 16.84 -19.70
N PRO A 131 -0.15 17.25 -18.70
CA PRO A 131 0.24 17.13 -17.29
C PRO A 131 0.33 15.68 -16.78
N GLY A 132 -0.11 14.70 -17.55
CA GLY A 132 -0.22 13.30 -17.08
C GLY A 132 1.09 12.54 -16.92
N THR A 133 2.23 13.04 -17.43
CA THR A 133 3.53 12.38 -17.33
C THR A 133 4.52 13.12 -16.44
N LYS A 134 4.22 14.35 -16.06
CA LYS A 134 5.10 15.17 -15.20
C LYS A 134 4.43 15.53 -13.90
N PHE A 135 5.22 15.52 -12.84
CA PHE A 135 4.80 15.96 -11.53
C PHE A 135 5.93 16.67 -10.80
N ARG A 136 5.60 17.47 -9.80
CA ARG A 136 6.55 18.22 -9.00
C ARG A 136 6.47 17.82 -7.54
N VAL A 137 7.66 17.70 -6.93
CA VAL A 137 7.82 17.41 -5.51
C VAL A 137 8.77 18.43 -4.89
N VAL A 138 8.73 18.54 -3.56
CA VAL A 138 9.64 19.41 -2.81
C VAL A 138 10.65 18.53 -2.09
N CYS A 139 11.92 18.71 -2.40
CA CYS A 139 13.02 18.05 -1.69
C CYS A 139 13.36 18.77 -0.39
N SER A 140 14.09 18.11 0.51
CA SER A 140 14.54 18.69 1.78
C SER A 140 15.67 19.73 1.60
N THR A 141 16.31 19.75 0.43
CA THR A 141 17.39 20.69 0.10
C THR A 141 17.12 21.37 -1.24
N ALA A 142 17.51 22.64 -1.35
CA ALA A 142 17.40 23.39 -2.59
C ALA A 142 18.54 23.02 -3.57
N ALA A 143 18.24 23.09 -4.86
CA ALA A 143 19.23 22.89 -5.92
C ALA A 143 20.24 24.04 -5.94
N THR A 144 21.51 23.72 -6.10
CA THR A 144 22.61 24.69 -6.21
C THR A 144 22.89 25.10 -7.66
N SER A 145 22.34 24.36 -8.62
CA SER A 145 22.45 24.63 -10.06
C SER A 145 21.16 24.21 -10.76
N SER A 146 20.97 24.67 -12.01
CA SER A 146 19.89 24.21 -12.86
C SER A 146 20.41 23.08 -13.75
N ALA A 147 19.87 21.88 -13.59
CA ALA A 147 20.25 20.71 -14.37
C ALA A 147 19.17 19.64 -14.40
N SER A 148 19.21 18.78 -15.39
CA SER A 148 18.50 17.49 -15.42
C SER A 148 19.45 16.36 -15.10
N GLY A 149 18.97 15.33 -14.41
CA GLY A 149 19.77 14.19 -13.97
C GLY A 149 18.89 13.12 -13.34
N GLY A 150 19.47 12.33 -12.44
CA GLY A 150 18.81 11.22 -11.73
C GLY A 150 19.36 9.87 -12.12
N GLY A 151 19.96 9.75 -13.32
CA GLY A 151 20.49 8.49 -13.83
C GLY A 151 19.46 7.63 -14.57
N SER A 152 19.80 6.38 -14.86
CA SER A 152 19.04 5.47 -15.74
C SER A 152 18.19 4.44 -15.02
N SER A 153 18.24 4.39 -13.69
CA SER A 153 17.59 3.31 -12.91
C SER A 153 16.62 3.87 -11.86
N VAL A 154 16.04 5.05 -12.14
CA VAL A 154 15.11 5.69 -11.20
C VAL A 154 13.73 5.08 -11.32
N THR A 155 13.15 4.76 -10.19
CA THR A 155 11.75 4.32 -10.08
C THR A 155 10.92 5.31 -9.26
N ALA A 156 9.66 5.45 -9.64
CA ALA A 156 8.65 6.21 -8.93
C ALA A 156 7.48 5.30 -8.58
N ALA A 157 7.36 4.96 -7.30
CA ALA A 157 6.28 4.14 -6.77
C ALA A 157 5.17 5.06 -6.25
N PHE A 158 4.04 5.08 -6.96
CA PHE A 158 2.89 5.89 -6.61
C PHE A 158 1.97 5.13 -5.68
N GLU A 159 1.65 5.70 -4.56
CA GLU A 159 0.64 5.16 -3.66
C GLU A 159 -0.77 5.33 -4.22
N ILE A 160 -1.74 4.70 -3.57
CA ILE A 160 -3.15 4.93 -3.86
C ILE A 160 -3.45 6.42 -3.69
N ASN A 161 -4.29 6.96 -4.60
CA ASN A 161 -4.66 8.37 -4.56
C ASN A 161 -5.19 8.77 -3.19
N THR A 162 -4.79 9.93 -2.71
CA THR A 162 -5.33 10.52 -1.48
C THR A 162 -6.79 10.86 -1.63
N GLY A 163 -7.50 10.96 -0.53
CA GLY A 163 -8.91 11.32 -0.52
C GLY A 163 -9.19 12.61 0.22
N LEU A 164 -10.38 13.13 0.04
CA LEU A 164 -10.79 14.37 0.68
C LEU A 164 -10.92 14.20 2.20
N ASN A 165 -10.46 15.21 2.92
CA ASN A 165 -10.65 15.35 4.36
C ASN A 165 -12.05 15.87 4.73
N ALA A 166 -12.71 16.58 3.82
CA ALA A 166 -14.04 17.12 4.01
C ALA A 166 -14.94 16.75 2.82
N TYR A 167 -16.24 16.63 3.08
CA TYR A 167 -17.21 16.48 2.01
C TYR A 167 -17.29 17.79 1.22
N VAL A 168 -17.19 17.70 -0.10
CA VAL A 168 -17.44 18.82 -1.01
C VAL A 168 -18.68 18.48 -1.82
N SER A 169 -19.72 19.27 -1.69
CA SER A 169 -20.91 19.12 -2.52
C SER A 169 -20.54 19.46 -3.96
N ALA A 170 -20.74 18.53 -4.88
CA ALA A 170 -20.48 18.74 -6.29
C ALA A 170 -21.65 19.39 -7.02
N SER A 171 -22.83 19.38 -6.43
CA SER A 171 -24.06 19.96 -7.01
C SER A 171 -24.94 20.50 -5.90
N GLY A 172 -25.69 21.54 -6.20
CA GLY A 172 -26.64 22.16 -5.29
C GLY A 172 -26.42 23.66 -5.14
N TYR A 173 -27.34 24.30 -4.45
CA TYR A 173 -27.28 25.74 -4.21
C TYR A 173 -26.04 26.08 -3.36
N GLY A 174 -25.12 26.88 -3.93
CA GLY A 174 -23.86 27.26 -3.25
C GLY A 174 -22.71 26.26 -3.44
N ALA A 175 -22.80 25.29 -4.34
CA ALA A 175 -21.71 24.33 -4.60
C ALA A 175 -20.52 24.98 -5.34
N ASN A 176 -20.74 26.05 -6.07
CA ASN A 176 -19.70 26.78 -6.83
C ASN A 176 -19.57 28.24 -6.33
N PRO A 177 -18.45 28.93 -6.64
CA PRO A 177 -18.29 30.36 -6.38
C PRO A 177 -19.44 31.15 -7.01
N TRP A 178 -19.81 32.28 -6.38
CA TRP A 178 -20.80 33.21 -6.91
C TRP A 178 -20.39 33.69 -8.30
N GLY A 179 -21.29 33.57 -9.29
CA GLY A 179 -21.03 33.97 -10.66
C GLY A 179 -20.37 32.92 -11.54
N PHE A 180 -20.25 31.69 -11.07
CA PHE A 180 -19.82 30.55 -11.87
C PHE A 180 -21.03 29.97 -12.58
N ASP A 181 -20.97 29.86 -13.92
CA ASP A 181 -22.03 29.51 -14.86
C ASP A 181 -23.22 30.51 -14.97
N GLY A 182 -23.91 30.47 -16.12
CA GLY A 182 -25.07 31.32 -16.37
C GLY A 182 -26.27 30.94 -15.51
N TRP A 183 -27.18 31.89 -15.32
CA TRP A 183 -28.47 31.64 -14.69
C TRP A 183 -29.25 30.59 -15.49
N GLY A 184 -29.50 29.44 -14.87
CA GLY A 184 -30.24 28.33 -15.48
C GLY A 184 -29.37 27.19 -16.03
N ASP A 185 -28.04 27.33 -16.06
CA ASP A 185 -27.16 26.21 -16.35
C ASP A 185 -27.10 25.26 -15.14
N ALA A 186 -27.38 23.99 -15.41
CA ALA A 186 -27.17 22.98 -14.39
C ALA A 186 -25.68 22.98 -14.01
N ALA A 187 -25.34 23.22 -12.74
CA ALA A 187 -24.00 23.00 -12.24
C ALA A 187 -23.55 21.64 -12.74
N GLY A 188 -22.44 21.62 -13.50
CA GLY A 188 -21.93 20.39 -14.08
C GLY A 188 -21.93 19.30 -13.00
N ILE A 189 -22.46 18.13 -13.34
CA ILE A 189 -22.51 16.98 -12.43
C ILE A 189 -21.07 16.52 -12.21
N GLY A 190 -20.29 17.35 -11.52
CA GLY A 190 -19.01 16.94 -10.95
C GLY A 190 -19.30 15.79 -10.01
N GLN A 191 -18.57 14.71 -10.10
CA GLN A 191 -18.69 13.62 -9.14
C GLN A 191 -18.59 14.21 -7.74
N SER A 192 -19.60 13.95 -6.91
CA SER A 192 -19.54 14.36 -5.50
C SER A 192 -18.24 13.81 -4.92
N ASN A 193 -17.29 14.68 -4.64
CA ASN A 193 -16.03 14.31 -4.03
C ASN A 193 -16.31 13.86 -2.61
N GLN A 194 -16.53 12.57 -2.44
CA GLN A 194 -16.89 11.96 -1.18
C GLN A 194 -15.68 11.89 -0.26
N LEU A 195 -15.96 11.98 1.03
CA LEU A 195 -14.98 11.67 2.05
C LEU A 195 -14.31 10.31 1.79
N ARG A 196 -13.00 10.24 1.95
CA ARG A 196 -12.28 8.99 1.99
C ARG A 196 -12.74 8.21 3.23
N LEU A 197 -13.48 7.14 3.01
CA LEU A 197 -13.91 6.22 4.04
C LEU A 197 -13.26 4.85 3.82
N TRP A 198 -12.99 4.18 4.92
CA TRP A 198 -12.40 2.85 4.96
C TRP A 198 -13.36 1.85 5.59
N SER A 199 -13.32 0.63 5.10
CA SER A 199 -13.83 -0.55 5.77
C SER A 199 -12.63 -1.45 6.07
N ILE A 200 -12.36 -1.70 7.33
CA ILE A 200 -11.20 -2.47 7.79
C ILE A 200 -11.72 -3.61 8.66
N VAL A 201 -11.23 -4.82 8.40
CA VAL A 201 -11.51 -6.03 9.17
C VAL A 201 -10.26 -6.89 9.25
N ASN A 202 -10.12 -7.69 10.28
CA ASN A 202 -9.09 -8.73 10.32
C ASN A 202 -9.54 -9.97 9.55
N PHE A 203 -8.59 -10.70 9.01
CA PHE A 203 -8.76 -11.98 8.34
C PHE A 203 -7.75 -12.97 8.93
N GLY A 204 -8.14 -13.62 10.03
CA GLY A 204 -7.17 -14.28 10.89
C GLY A 204 -6.26 -13.25 11.55
N ASP A 205 -4.96 -13.43 11.43
CA ASP A 205 -3.93 -12.52 11.92
C ASP A 205 -3.72 -11.32 10.97
N ASP A 206 -4.13 -11.44 9.73
CA ASP A 206 -3.97 -10.47 8.67
C ASP A 206 -5.08 -9.42 8.65
N MET A 207 -4.94 -8.40 7.79
CA MET A 207 -5.93 -7.34 7.64
C MET A 207 -6.41 -7.20 6.20
N LEU A 208 -7.71 -7.05 6.05
CA LEU A 208 -8.35 -6.59 4.81
C LEU A 208 -8.83 -5.16 4.99
N ALA A 209 -8.48 -4.29 4.06
CA ALA A 209 -8.90 -2.90 4.05
C ALA A 209 -9.49 -2.54 2.68
N ASN A 210 -10.68 -1.96 2.68
CA ASN A 210 -11.33 -1.47 1.48
C ASN A 210 -11.50 0.04 1.55
N VAL A 211 -11.08 0.72 0.52
CA VAL A 211 -11.39 2.13 0.30
C VAL A 211 -12.74 2.23 -0.39
N ARG A 212 -13.61 3.08 0.11
CA ARG A 212 -14.91 3.34 -0.54
C ARG A 212 -14.72 3.68 -2.01
N GLN A 213 -15.40 2.92 -2.90
CA GLN A 213 -15.27 2.99 -4.36
C GLN A 213 -13.87 2.66 -4.90
N GLY A 214 -13.03 1.99 -4.11
CA GLY A 214 -11.70 1.54 -4.51
C GLY A 214 -11.52 0.03 -4.32
N ASN A 215 -10.28 -0.39 -4.45
CA ASN A 215 -9.90 -1.79 -4.32
C ASN A 215 -9.97 -2.28 -2.88
N ILE A 216 -9.99 -3.61 -2.72
CA ILE A 216 -9.72 -4.28 -1.46
C ILE A 216 -8.22 -4.51 -1.39
N TYR A 217 -7.62 -4.19 -0.25
CA TYR A 217 -6.20 -4.37 0.03
C TYR A 217 -6.02 -5.39 1.14
N TYR A 218 -4.99 -6.19 1.01
CA TYR A 218 -4.59 -7.21 1.96
C TYR A 218 -3.23 -6.87 2.54
N TRP A 219 -3.12 -6.93 3.85
CA TRP A 219 -1.85 -6.80 4.57
C TRP A 219 -1.59 -8.10 5.32
N ASP A 220 -0.41 -8.69 5.08
CA ASP A 220 0.06 -9.94 5.67
C ASP A 220 0.86 -9.63 6.93
N GLU A 221 0.38 -10.09 8.07
CA GLU A 221 1.05 -9.91 9.37
C GLU A 221 2.44 -10.55 9.37
N SER A 222 2.58 -11.72 8.75
CA SER A 222 3.84 -12.44 8.71
C SER A 222 4.95 -11.74 7.93
N ALA A 223 4.59 -10.84 7.00
CA ALA A 223 5.51 -9.99 6.26
C ALA A 223 6.01 -8.79 7.08
N GLY A 224 5.40 -8.53 8.23
CA GLY A 224 5.76 -7.50 9.18
C GLY A 224 5.26 -6.10 8.84
N THR A 225 5.41 -5.20 9.82
CA THR A 225 4.89 -3.82 9.75
C THR A 225 5.60 -2.91 8.74
N GLY A 226 6.74 -3.32 8.21
CA GLY A 226 7.49 -2.58 7.18
C GLY A 226 7.02 -2.87 5.75
N THR A 227 6.03 -3.75 5.57
CA THR A 227 5.53 -4.16 4.26
C THR A 227 4.20 -3.49 3.97
N ALA A 228 4.09 -2.83 2.81
CA ALA A 228 2.84 -2.20 2.37
C ALA A 228 1.78 -3.25 2.07
N ALA A 229 0.51 -2.88 2.29
CA ALA A 229 -0.62 -3.69 1.83
C ALA A 229 -0.66 -3.73 0.30
N VAL A 230 -1.15 -4.84 -0.26
CA VAL A 230 -1.26 -5.06 -1.71
C VAL A 230 -2.72 -5.17 -2.13
N ALA A 231 -3.04 -4.81 -3.37
CA ALA A 231 -4.39 -5.00 -3.87
C ALA A 231 -4.71 -6.51 -3.92
N LEU A 232 -5.87 -6.90 -3.45
CA LEU A 232 -6.29 -8.31 -3.43
C LEU A 232 -6.32 -8.91 -4.84
N SER A 233 -6.60 -8.09 -5.86
CA SER A 233 -6.51 -8.48 -7.27
C SER A 233 -5.11 -8.86 -7.73
N ASP A 234 -4.07 -8.35 -7.07
CA ASP A 234 -2.68 -8.57 -7.44
C ASP A 234 -2.08 -9.77 -6.70
N ILE A 235 -2.80 -10.30 -5.70
CA ILE A 235 -2.44 -11.53 -5.00
C ILE A 235 -2.90 -12.71 -5.84
N THR A 236 -2.05 -13.10 -6.78
CA THR A 236 -2.36 -14.24 -7.65
C THR A 236 -2.14 -15.59 -6.98
N ARG A 237 -1.25 -15.64 -5.98
CA ARG A 237 -0.93 -16.86 -5.22
C ARG A 237 -0.30 -16.52 -3.87
N ARG A 238 -0.72 -17.20 -2.81
CA ARG A 238 0.04 -17.22 -1.55
C ARG A 238 1.27 -18.12 -1.76
N THR A 239 2.46 -17.57 -1.56
CA THR A 239 3.71 -18.34 -1.58
C THR A 239 4.17 -18.56 -0.15
N VAL A 240 4.36 -19.81 0.23
CA VAL A 240 4.85 -20.22 1.55
C VAL A 240 6.14 -21.01 1.38
N THR A 241 7.16 -20.67 2.15
CA THR A 241 8.37 -21.49 2.25
C THR A 241 8.13 -22.60 3.24
N LEU A 242 8.08 -23.82 2.75
CA LEU A 242 7.87 -25.00 3.59
C LEU A 242 9.14 -25.31 4.41
N THR A 243 8.94 -25.87 5.59
CA THR A 243 10.05 -26.31 6.45
C THR A 243 10.80 -27.50 5.85
N SER A 244 11.94 -27.87 6.45
CA SER A 244 12.74 -29.01 5.96
C SER A 244 11.94 -30.31 5.85
N ASN A 245 12.06 -31.00 4.70
CA ASN A 245 11.40 -32.25 4.38
C ASN A 245 9.85 -32.21 4.49
N PRO A 246 9.19 -31.26 3.82
CA PRO A 246 7.75 -31.06 3.99
C PRO A 246 6.91 -32.04 3.15
N VAL A 247 7.50 -32.78 2.23
CA VAL A 247 6.82 -33.69 1.32
C VAL A 247 7.09 -35.13 1.72
N THR A 248 6.04 -35.91 1.88
CA THR A 248 6.11 -37.35 2.12
C THR A 248 5.29 -38.12 1.09
N THR A 249 5.71 -39.32 0.78
CA THR A 249 5.06 -40.19 -0.21
C THR A 249 4.80 -41.57 0.41
N THR A 250 3.78 -42.28 -0.08
CA THR A 250 3.52 -43.66 0.27
C THR A 250 3.98 -44.57 -0.87
N SER A 251 4.66 -45.69 -0.56
CA SER A 251 5.15 -46.64 -1.57
C SER A 251 4.00 -47.16 -2.44
N GLY A 252 4.19 -47.02 -3.75
CA GLY A 252 3.18 -47.44 -4.74
C GLY A 252 2.01 -46.46 -4.90
N GLY A 253 1.98 -45.36 -4.15
CA GLY A 253 0.97 -44.31 -4.28
C GLY A 253 1.38 -43.19 -5.23
N THR A 254 0.37 -42.56 -5.83
CA THR A 254 0.56 -41.33 -6.66
C THR A 254 0.25 -40.06 -5.87
N ILE A 255 -0.29 -40.19 -4.67
CA ILE A 255 -0.65 -39.07 -3.80
C ILE A 255 0.54 -38.71 -2.91
N ILE A 256 0.88 -37.44 -2.85
CA ILE A 256 1.87 -36.91 -1.93
C ILE A 256 1.18 -36.21 -0.76
N THR A 257 1.81 -36.26 0.42
CA THR A 257 1.38 -35.51 1.59
C THR A 257 2.32 -34.34 1.81
N ILE A 258 1.77 -33.15 1.96
CA ILE A 258 2.52 -31.90 2.12
C ILE A 258 2.22 -31.32 3.50
N ILE A 259 3.26 -30.91 4.21
CA ILE A 259 3.17 -30.36 5.57
C ILE A 259 3.62 -28.91 5.53
N ASP A 260 2.71 -28.01 5.85
CA ASP A 260 2.96 -26.57 6.09
C ASP A 260 2.60 -26.24 7.55
N LYS A 261 3.61 -26.11 8.39
CA LYS A 261 3.42 -25.84 9.83
C LYS A 261 2.81 -24.47 10.11
N GLY A 262 2.89 -23.53 9.18
CA GLY A 262 2.29 -22.20 9.27
C GLY A 262 0.80 -22.14 8.93
N GLY A 263 0.25 -23.25 8.42
CA GLY A 263 -1.14 -23.33 7.99
C GLY A 263 -1.32 -22.90 6.54
N HIS A 264 -1.72 -23.88 5.69
CA HIS A 264 -1.79 -23.70 4.24
C HIS A 264 -3.07 -22.99 3.75
N GLY A 265 -4.15 -22.98 4.53
CA GLY A 265 -5.43 -22.38 4.14
C GLY A 265 -6.10 -23.00 2.90
N ALA A 266 -5.51 -24.06 2.33
CA ALA A 266 -6.06 -24.71 1.14
C ALA A 266 -7.26 -25.61 1.49
N THR A 267 -8.17 -25.74 0.52
CA THR A 267 -9.31 -26.66 0.54
C THR A 267 -9.19 -27.73 -0.54
N ALA A 268 -9.88 -28.84 -0.41
CA ALA A 268 -9.89 -29.86 -1.45
C ALA A 268 -10.43 -29.27 -2.76
N GLY A 269 -9.72 -29.49 -3.85
CA GLY A 269 -10.01 -28.92 -5.17
C GLY A 269 -9.20 -27.68 -5.51
N ASP A 270 -8.52 -27.04 -4.54
CA ASP A 270 -7.64 -25.92 -4.81
C ASP A 270 -6.41 -26.36 -5.61
N THR A 271 -5.81 -25.43 -6.32
CA THR A 271 -4.59 -25.64 -7.09
C THR A 271 -3.37 -25.13 -6.33
N VAL A 272 -2.36 -25.97 -6.17
CA VAL A 272 -1.07 -25.62 -5.54
C VAL A 272 0.09 -25.88 -6.48
N THR A 273 1.09 -25.01 -6.47
CA THR A 273 2.32 -25.22 -7.22
C THR A 273 3.45 -25.47 -6.24
N ILE A 274 4.08 -26.63 -6.34
CA ILE A 274 5.32 -26.93 -5.61
C ILE A 274 6.51 -26.52 -6.44
N SER A 275 7.51 -25.94 -5.79
CA SER A 275 8.77 -25.56 -6.43
C SER A 275 9.95 -25.71 -5.46
N GLY A 276 11.17 -25.76 -6.00
CA GLY A 276 12.40 -25.84 -5.18
C GLY A 276 12.73 -27.25 -4.67
N VAL A 277 12.04 -28.29 -5.10
CA VAL A 277 12.41 -29.68 -4.80
C VAL A 277 13.65 -30.04 -5.63
N SER A 278 14.77 -30.35 -4.96
CA SER A 278 16.06 -30.58 -5.64
C SER A 278 16.37 -32.05 -5.94
N GLY A 279 15.61 -32.99 -5.39
CA GLY A 279 15.82 -34.42 -5.54
C GLY A 279 14.56 -35.24 -5.66
N ALA A 280 14.70 -36.53 -5.97
CA ALA A 280 13.57 -37.46 -5.97
C ALA A 280 13.13 -37.79 -4.55
N ILE A 281 11.82 -37.85 -4.31
CA ILE A 281 11.22 -38.22 -3.02
C ILE A 281 10.35 -39.46 -3.24
N GLY A 282 10.66 -40.54 -2.55
CA GLY A 282 9.90 -41.81 -2.67
C GLY A 282 9.81 -42.39 -4.08
N GLY A 283 10.83 -42.13 -4.93
CA GLY A 283 10.87 -42.55 -6.33
C GLY A 283 10.19 -41.61 -7.32
N ILE A 284 9.54 -40.53 -6.85
CA ILE A 284 8.99 -39.46 -7.70
C ILE A 284 10.10 -38.44 -7.99
N SER A 285 10.37 -38.19 -9.26
CA SER A 285 11.43 -37.24 -9.66
C SER A 285 11.09 -35.80 -9.30
N ALA A 286 12.10 -34.97 -9.04
CA ALA A 286 11.95 -33.53 -8.77
C ALA A 286 11.11 -32.81 -9.85
N ALA A 287 11.27 -33.18 -11.12
CA ALA A 287 10.52 -32.58 -12.22
C ALA A 287 8.99 -32.86 -12.13
N ARG A 288 8.61 -33.98 -11.53
CA ARG A 288 7.19 -34.30 -11.29
C ARG A 288 6.64 -33.75 -9.99
N LEU A 289 7.51 -33.31 -9.08
CA LEU A 289 7.14 -32.66 -7.83
C LEU A 289 7.05 -31.14 -7.97
N ASN A 290 7.91 -30.54 -8.80
CA ASN A 290 7.92 -29.10 -9.08
C ASN A 290 6.88 -28.71 -10.15
N VAL A 291 5.64 -29.03 -9.92
CA VAL A 291 4.53 -28.78 -10.85
C VAL A 291 3.30 -28.25 -10.10
N GLU A 292 2.35 -27.83 -10.88
CA GLU A 292 1.01 -27.50 -10.38
C GLU A 292 0.22 -28.79 -10.13
N MET A 293 -0.44 -28.89 -8.98
CA MET A 293 -1.20 -30.04 -8.54
C MET A 293 -2.52 -29.59 -7.95
N THR A 294 -3.52 -30.48 -7.95
CA THR A 294 -4.80 -30.24 -7.28
C THR A 294 -4.76 -30.84 -5.88
N VAL A 295 -5.18 -30.08 -4.87
CA VAL A 295 -5.34 -30.57 -3.49
C VAL A 295 -6.42 -31.66 -3.48
N ALA A 296 -6.01 -32.88 -3.21
CA ALA A 296 -6.90 -34.04 -3.17
C ALA A 296 -7.72 -34.07 -1.86
N SER A 297 -7.06 -33.82 -0.73
CA SER A 297 -7.74 -33.70 0.56
C SER A 297 -6.96 -32.86 1.55
N VAL A 298 -7.65 -32.33 2.55
CA VAL A 298 -7.05 -31.57 3.67
C VAL A 298 -7.25 -32.39 4.94
N THR A 299 -6.14 -32.77 5.58
CA THR A 299 -6.16 -33.55 6.82
C THR A 299 -6.35 -32.63 8.03
N ASN A 300 -5.65 -31.49 8.06
CA ASN A 300 -5.74 -30.46 9.08
C ASN A 300 -5.17 -29.15 8.56
N LYS A 301 -5.13 -28.10 9.39
CA LYS A 301 -4.57 -26.77 9.02
C LYS A 301 -3.15 -26.81 8.44
N ALA A 302 -2.36 -27.80 8.83
CA ALA A 302 -0.94 -27.89 8.48
C ALA A 302 -0.63 -28.99 7.46
N THR A 303 -1.62 -29.83 7.06
CA THR A 303 -1.35 -31.03 6.24
C THR A 303 -2.42 -31.22 5.19
N PHE A 304 -2.02 -31.35 3.96
CA PHE A 304 -2.90 -31.68 2.83
C PHE A 304 -2.23 -32.70 1.90
N THR A 305 -3.03 -33.29 1.02
CA THR A 305 -2.56 -34.23 -0.01
C THR A 305 -2.82 -33.64 -1.39
N ALA A 306 -1.95 -33.93 -2.33
CA ALA A 306 -2.06 -33.52 -3.74
C ALA A 306 -1.57 -34.64 -4.69
#